data_0f2733f8cf18d6103a2487d0c4f1d9c3
#
_entry.id   0f2733f8cf18d6103a2487d0c4f1d9c3
#
_cell.length_a   1.000
_cell.length_b   1.000
_cell.length_c   1.000
_cell.angle_alpha   90.00
_cell.angle_beta   90.00
_cell.angle_gamma   90.00
#
_symmetry.space_group_name_H-M   'P 1'
#
loop_
_entity.id
_entity.type
_entity.pdbx_description
1 polymer ?
#
loop_
_entity_poly.entity_id
_entity_poly.type
_entity_poly.pdbx_seq_one_letter_code
_entity_poly.pdbx_strand_id
1 'polypeptide(L)'
;MAVAKSLPRCWPALAATVALLAGCGPSEQSATPPATPAPPPGGGFRNADCNGITDADVTKAVGSSMFTKAVVSDAGCFWQENTVLGTFGQGMGISTWWYRGSDMDTERSLEQQAGRTLTELSIDGNKGFKAYDANACSIYVAKGSDVITWSIQTMNPAMLPDLCTITGQLAELSQERVN
;
A
#
# COMPACT_ATOMS: atom_id res chain seq x y z
N MET A 1 -39.63 -44.39 -9.20
CA MET A 1 -39.12 -45.54 -8.44
C MET A 1 -38.25 -45.01 -7.33
N ALA A 2 -38.78 -45.13 -6.12
CA ALA A 2 -38.14 -44.71 -4.89
C ALA A 2 -37.24 -45.81 -4.34
N VAL A 3 -36.07 -45.49 -3.83
CA VAL A 3 -35.42 -46.26 -2.76
C VAL A 3 -34.74 -45.31 -1.79
N ALA A 4 -35.38 -45.15 -0.66
CA ALA A 4 -34.77 -44.65 0.56
C ALA A 4 -33.88 -45.72 1.19
N LYS A 5 -32.76 -45.32 1.79
CA LYS A 5 -32.09 -46.14 2.79
C LYS A 5 -31.54 -45.30 3.92
N SER A 6 -32.05 -45.62 5.05
CA SER A 6 -31.97 -45.12 6.39
C SER A 6 -30.58 -45.23 7.06
N LEU A 7 -30.37 -44.34 8.01
CA LEU A 7 -29.40 -44.23 9.10
C LEU A 7 -29.20 -45.53 9.93
N PRO A 8 -28.09 -45.62 10.69
CA PRO A 8 -28.31 -45.46 12.12
C PRO A 8 -27.37 -44.50 12.87
N ARG A 9 -27.99 -43.86 13.85
CA ARG A 9 -27.44 -43.23 15.02
C ARG A 9 -26.72 -44.24 15.91
N CYS A 10 -25.54 -43.91 16.38
CA CYS A 10 -25.01 -44.45 17.65
C CYS A 10 -24.27 -43.33 18.40
N TRP A 11 -24.91 -42.92 19.49
CA TRP A 11 -24.30 -42.24 20.62
C TRP A 11 -23.82 -43.32 21.60
N PRO A 12 -22.67 -43.18 22.27
CA PRO A 12 -22.75 -43.23 23.70
C PRO A 12 -22.01 -42.05 24.39
N ALA A 13 -22.63 -41.55 25.43
CA ALA A 13 -22.07 -40.74 26.47
C ALA A 13 -21.16 -41.58 27.39
N LEU A 14 -20.10 -41.00 27.90
CA LEU A 14 -19.39 -41.41 29.15
C LEU A 14 -18.57 -40.22 29.62
N ALA A 15 -19.09 -39.53 30.61
CA ALA A 15 -18.65 -39.57 32.00
C ALA A 15 -17.32 -38.90 32.33
N ALA A 16 -17.48 -37.92 33.19
CA ALA A 16 -16.53 -37.06 33.85
C ALA A 16 -15.44 -37.82 34.64
N THR A 17 -14.24 -37.22 34.69
CA THR A 17 -13.37 -37.27 35.86
C THR A 17 -12.62 -35.96 36.00
N VAL A 18 -12.99 -35.23 37.04
CA VAL A 18 -12.28 -34.06 37.55
C VAL A 18 -11.11 -34.60 38.38
N ALA A 19 -9.90 -34.25 37.97
CA ALA A 19 -8.71 -34.40 38.83
C ALA A 19 -8.10 -33.03 39.05
N LEU A 20 -8.40 -32.45 40.19
CA LEU A 20 -7.72 -31.28 40.75
C LEU A 20 -6.36 -31.77 41.30
N LEU A 21 -5.30 -31.42 40.60
CA LEU A 21 -3.94 -31.46 41.17
C LEU A 21 -3.44 -30.02 41.24
N ALA A 22 -3.54 -29.47 42.44
CA ALA A 22 -2.82 -28.28 42.84
C ALA A 22 -1.33 -28.63 42.92
N GLY A 23 -0.57 -28.24 41.90
CA GLY A 23 0.89 -28.27 41.87
C GLY A 23 1.39 -26.82 41.91
N CYS A 24 1.76 -26.32 43.08
CA CYS A 24 2.65 -25.16 43.18
C CYS A 24 4.04 -25.61 42.74
N GLY A 25 4.38 -25.33 41.48
CA GLY A 25 5.75 -25.35 41.00
C GLY A 25 6.28 -23.91 40.96
N PRO A 26 7.58 -23.67 41.22
CA PRO A 26 8.14 -22.33 41.10
C PRO A 26 8.00 -21.84 39.68
N SER A 27 7.45 -20.62 39.55
CA SER A 27 7.35 -19.92 38.25
C SER A 27 8.74 -19.73 37.68
N GLU A 28 9.11 -20.56 36.71
CA GLU A 28 10.16 -20.18 35.78
C GLU A 28 9.63 -18.94 35.01
N GLN A 29 10.13 -17.78 35.39
CA GLN A 29 10.02 -16.58 34.60
C GLN A 29 10.66 -16.89 33.24
N SER A 30 9.83 -17.23 32.26
CA SER A 30 10.25 -17.19 30.86
C SER A 30 10.80 -15.79 30.59
N ALA A 31 12.12 -15.69 30.52
CA ALA A 31 12.78 -14.47 30.11
C ALA A 31 12.22 -14.12 28.69
N THR A 32 11.40 -13.11 28.64
CA THR A 32 11.00 -12.50 27.37
C THR A 32 12.28 -12.16 26.61
N PRO A 33 12.47 -12.66 25.39
CA PRO A 33 13.63 -12.26 24.57
C PRO A 33 13.68 -10.72 24.55
N PRO A 34 14.89 -10.12 24.64
CA PRO A 34 14.97 -8.67 24.51
C PRO A 34 14.27 -8.26 23.24
N ALA A 35 13.28 -7.37 23.36
CA ALA A 35 12.60 -6.81 22.22
C ALA A 35 13.67 -6.19 21.31
N THR A 36 13.76 -6.66 20.08
CA THR A 36 14.58 -6.01 19.06
C THR A 36 14.17 -4.54 19.04
N PRO A 37 15.10 -3.58 19.19
CA PRO A 37 14.75 -2.17 19.11
C PRO A 37 13.97 -1.94 17.84
N ALA A 38 12.78 -1.34 17.96
CA ALA A 38 12.05 -0.92 16.78
C ALA A 38 12.97 -0.02 15.94
N PRO A 39 13.05 -0.20 14.62
CA PRO A 39 13.82 0.69 13.78
C PRO A 39 13.39 2.13 14.08
N PRO A 40 14.32 3.09 14.10
CA PRO A 40 13.97 4.48 14.32
C PRO A 40 12.88 4.87 13.32
N PRO A 41 11.85 5.61 13.73
CA PRO A 41 10.82 6.06 12.81
C PRO A 41 11.53 6.78 11.67
N GLY A 42 11.32 6.31 10.44
CA GLY A 42 11.93 6.89 9.26
C GLY A 42 11.68 8.38 9.27
N GLY A 43 12.75 9.18 9.17
CA GLY A 43 12.62 10.62 8.96
C GLY A 43 11.79 10.81 7.70
N GLY A 44 10.78 11.66 7.71
CA GLY A 44 9.98 11.87 6.53
C GLY A 44 8.84 12.84 6.79
N PHE A 45 8.20 13.25 5.72
CA PHE A 45 7.06 14.14 5.79
C PHE A 45 5.91 13.49 6.55
N ARG A 46 5.19 14.32 7.28
CA ARG A 46 3.96 13.91 7.96
C ARG A 46 2.81 13.98 6.97
N ASN A 47 1.66 13.42 7.33
CA ASN A 47 0.47 13.29 6.49
C ASN A 47 0.07 14.56 5.71
N ALA A 48 0.19 15.74 6.33
CA ALA A 48 -0.16 17.01 5.68
C ALA A 48 0.77 17.39 4.51
N ASP A 49 1.94 16.81 4.44
CA ASP A 49 2.98 17.19 3.49
C ASP A 49 2.95 16.39 2.21
N CYS A 50 2.13 15.34 2.14
CA CYS A 50 1.93 14.51 0.94
C CYS A 50 3.26 14.14 0.23
N ASN A 51 4.25 13.70 1.01
CA ASN A 51 5.61 13.44 0.52
C ASN A 51 6.22 14.63 -0.26
N GLY A 52 5.99 15.85 0.23
CA GLY A 52 6.52 17.08 -0.32
C GLY A 52 5.79 17.63 -1.54
N ILE A 53 4.69 17.05 -1.97
CA ILE A 53 3.97 17.44 -3.18
C ILE A 53 2.72 18.26 -2.86
N THR A 54 2.57 19.36 -3.58
CA THR A 54 1.42 20.28 -3.47
C THR A 54 0.37 19.98 -4.55
N ASP A 55 -0.84 20.52 -4.37
CA ASP A 55 -1.91 20.43 -5.36
C ASP A 55 -1.51 21.07 -6.69
N ALA A 56 -0.70 22.14 -6.63
CA ALA A 56 -0.16 22.81 -7.81
C ALA A 56 0.81 21.91 -8.60
N ASP A 57 1.63 21.12 -7.92
CA ASP A 57 2.54 20.18 -8.54
C ASP A 57 1.77 19.08 -9.28
N VAL A 58 0.72 18.55 -8.66
CA VAL A 58 -0.17 17.56 -9.29
C VAL A 58 -0.83 18.14 -10.54
N THR A 59 -1.42 19.33 -10.43
CA THR A 59 -2.04 20.02 -11.56
C THR A 59 -1.05 20.27 -12.70
N LYS A 60 0.17 20.66 -12.38
CA LYS A 60 1.23 20.90 -13.36
C LYS A 60 1.66 19.59 -14.05
N ALA A 61 1.83 18.50 -13.30
CA ALA A 61 2.27 17.23 -13.85
C ALA A 61 1.23 16.60 -14.78
N VAL A 62 -0.05 16.74 -14.45
CA VAL A 62 -1.16 16.20 -15.26
C VAL A 62 -1.54 17.13 -16.42
N GLY A 63 -1.33 18.44 -16.29
CA GLY A 63 -1.58 19.43 -17.37
C GLY A 63 -2.87 20.18 -17.19
N SER A 64 -3.66 20.37 -16.32
CA SER A 64 -4.88 21.21 -16.21
C SER A 64 -6.15 20.52 -15.72
N SER A 65 -6.05 19.58 -14.85
CA SER A 65 -7.24 18.99 -14.21
C SER A 65 -7.51 19.62 -12.86
N MET A 66 -8.77 19.62 -12.45
CA MET A 66 -9.17 20.07 -11.11
C MET A 66 -9.26 18.84 -10.21
N PHE A 67 -8.48 18.84 -9.15
CA PHE A 67 -8.43 17.76 -8.17
C PHE A 67 -8.97 18.20 -6.82
N THR A 68 -9.64 17.30 -6.13
CA THR A 68 -9.91 17.39 -4.70
C THR A 68 -8.94 16.51 -3.96
N LYS A 69 -8.15 17.11 -3.05
CA LYS A 69 -7.21 16.38 -2.21
C LYS A 69 -7.90 15.85 -0.96
N ALA A 70 -7.59 14.61 -0.62
CA ALA A 70 -7.87 14.03 0.68
C ALA A 70 -6.58 13.55 1.32
N VAL A 71 -6.32 13.95 2.57
CA VAL A 71 -5.29 13.37 3.41
C VAL A 71 -5.89 12.14 4.08
N VAL A 72 -5.38 10.95 3.73
CA VAL A 72 -6.01 9.69 4.15
C VAL A 72 -5.47 9.23 5.51
N SER A 73 -4.19 9.43 5.76
CA SER A 73 -3.52 9.01 6.99
C SER A 73 -2.17 9.70 7.15
N ASP A 74 -1.45 9.39 8.22
CA ASP A 74 -0.07 9.81 8.42
C ASP A 74 0.92 9.28 7.35
N ALA A 75 0.46 8.36 6.52
CA ALA A 75 1.28 7.73 5.49
C ALA A 75 1.00 8.24 4.08
N GLY A 76 -0.12 8.95 3.81
CA GLY A 76 -0.40 9.26 2.42
C GLY A 76 -1.52 10.25 2.13
N CYS A 77 -1.52 10.70 0.89
CA CYS A 77 -2.50 11.60 0.30
C CYS A 77 -3.09 10.98 -0.97
N PHE A 78 -4.29 11.43 -1.27
CA PHE A 78 -5.02 11.05 -2.46
C PHE A 78 -5.62 12.29 -3.12
N TRP A 79 -5.51 12.40 -4.43
CA TRP A 79 -6.17 13.41 -5.26
C TRP A 79 -7.14 12.74 -6.21
N GLN A 80 -8.39 13.12 -6.14
CA GLN A 80 -9.42 12.66 -7.03
C GLN A 80 -9.78 13.76 -8.01
N GLU A 81 -9.83 13.44 -9.29
CA GLU A 81 -10.32 14.37 -10.30
C GLU A 81 -11.80 14.71 -10.06
N ASN A 82 -12.12 16.00 -10.12
CA ASN A 82 -13.49 16.46 -9.97
C ASN A 82 -14.24 16.31 -11.31
N THR A 83 -14.89 15.19 -11.50
CA THR A 83 -15.62 14.85 -12.72
C THR A 83 -16.88 15.69 -12.96
N VAL A 84 -17.39 16.38 -11.92
CA VAL A 84 -18.60 17.24 -12.05
C VAL A 84 -18.28 18.56 -12.73
N LEU A 85 -17.07 19.07 -12.57
CA LEU A 85 -16.62 20.31 -13.17
C LEU A 85 -15.77 20.08 -14.45
N GLY A 86 -15.19 18.91 -14.60
CA GLY A 86 -14.50 18.49 -15.80
C GLY A 86 -15.49 17.84 -16.76
N THR A 87 -15.93 18.55 -17.78
CA THR A 87 -16.90 18.07 -18.78
C THR A 87 -16.44 16.77 -19.49
N PHE A 88 -15.22 16.37 -19.29
CA PHE A 88 -14.55 15.19 -19.84
C PHE A 88 -13.69 14.47 -18.81
N GLY A 89 -14.18 14.40 -17.56
CA GLY A 89 -13.48 13.76 -16.49
C GLY A 89 -12.91 12.41 -16.88
N GLN A 90 -11.60 12.26 -16.73
CA GLN A 90 -10.90 11.03 -17.09
C GLN A 90 -11.03 9.98 -16.00
N GLY A 91 -11.75 10.29 -14.93
CA GLY A 91 -11.89 9.41 -13.77
C GLY A 91 -10.54 9.10 -13.14
N MET A 92 -9.69 10.12 -13.01
CA MET A 92 -8.33 9.95 -12.54
C MET A 92 -8.22 10.03 -11.03
N GLY A 93 -7.45 9.13 -10.47
CA GLY A 93 -6.98 9.16 -9.08
C GLY A 93 -5.47 9.14 -9.03
N ILE A 94 -4.90 9.99 -8.19
CA ILE A 94 -3.46 10.06 -7.90
C ILE A 94 -3.27 9.84 -6.42
N SER A 95 -2.31 9.01 -6.03
CA SER A 95 -2.01 8.77 -4.63
C SER A 95 -0.52 8.72 -4.38
N THR A 96 -0.14 9.05 -3.16
CA THR A 96 1.19 8.81 -2.63
C THR A 96 1.09 8.20 -1.25
N TRP A 97 1.97 7.24 -0.96
CA TRP A 97 2.04 6.57 0.32
C TRP A 97 3.49 6.46 0.78
N TRP A 98 3.68 6.53 2.07
CA TRP A 98 4.94 6.23 2.73
C TRP A 98 4.77 4.96 3.56
N TYR A 99 5.22 3.84 3.04
CA TYR A 99 5.18 2.54 3.71
C TYR A 99 6.39 2.40 4.63
N ARG A 100 6.17 2.66 5.90
CA ARG A 100 7.21 2.60 6.93
C ARG A 100 7.52 1.16 7.28
N GLY A 101 8.81 0.80 7.18
CA GLY A 101 9.27 -0.56 7.45
C GLY A 101 8.79 -1.61 6.45
N SER A 102 8.23 -1.21 5.31
CA SER A 102 7.97 -2.13 4.20
C SER A 102 9.24 -2.31 3.38
N ASP A 103 9.41 -3.51 2.82
CA ASP A 103 10.49 -3.77 1.89
C ASP A 103 10.01 -3.78 0.43
N MET A 104 10.95 -3.51 -0.47
CA MET A 104 10.68 -3.43 -1.91
C MET A 104 10.25 -4.77 -2.51
N ASP A 105 10.66 -5.88 -1.92
CA ASP A 105 10.32 -7.22 -2.45
C ASP A 105 8.87 -7.56 -2.13
N THR A 106 8.38 -7.14 -0.98
CA THR A 106 6.96 -7.25 -0.62
C THR A 106 6.10 -6.46 -1.61
N GLU A 107 6.41 -5.18 -1.83
CA GLU A 107 5.66 -4.34 -2.76
C GLU A 107 5.70 -4.88 -4.19
N ARG A 108 6.85 -5.34 -4.62
CA ARG A 108 7.05 -5.99 -5.93
C ARG A 108 6.18 -7.22 -6.10
N SER A 109 6.15 -8.08 -5.08
CA SER A 109 5.34 -9.31 -5.09
C SER A 109 3.85 -9.01 -5.21
N LEU A 110 3.36 -7.99 -4.53
CA LEU A 110 1.96 -7.55 -4.62
C LEU A 110 1.59 -7.09 -6.03
N GLU A 111 2.46 -6.30 -6.65
CA GLU A 111 2.23 -5.81 -8.01
C GLU A 111 2.32 -6.92 -9.06
N GLN A 112 3.21 -7.89 -8.87
CA GLN A 112 3.27 -9.10 -9.71
C GLN A 112 1.99 -9.93 -9.60
N GLN A 113 1.48 -10.12 -8.39
CA GLN A 113 0.21 -10.84 -8.16
C GLN A 113 -0.97 -10.10 -8.78
N ALA A 114 -0.94 -8.77 -8.84
CA ALA A 114 -1.91 -7.96 -9.54
C ALA A 114 -1.82 -8.05 -11.07
N GLY A 115 -0.82 -8.76 -11.61
CA GLY A 115 -0.62 -8.95 -13.05
C GLY A 115 -0.01 -7.76 -13.77
N ARG A 116 0.61 -6.83 -13.05
CA ARG A 116 1.25 -5.64 -13.64
C ARG A 116 2.63 -5.96 -14.22
N THR A 117 2.99 -5.21 -15.25
CA THR A 117 4.35 -5.23 -15.81
C THR A 117 5.29 -4.43 -14.92
N LEU A 118 6.42 -5.03 -14.53
CA LEU A 118 7.41 -4.41 -13.68
C LEU A 118 8.68 -4.04 -14.47
N THR A 119 9.26 -2.87 -14.13
CA THR A 119 10.54 -2.42 -14.69
C THR A 119 11.35 -1.73 -13.60
N GLU A 120 12.62 -2.11 -13.47
CA GLU A 120 13.55 -1.48 -12.53
C GLU A 120 13.82 -0.03 -12.91
N LEU A 121 14.01 0.81 -11.88
CA LEU A 121 14.43 2.20 -12.03
C LEU A 121 15.28 2.66 -10.84
N SER A 122 15.84 3.84 -10.96
CA SER A 122 16.50 4.55 -9.86
C SER A 122 16.11 6.02 -9.94
N ILE A 123 15.73 6.62 -8.80
CA ILE A 123 15.43 8.04 -8.70
C ILE A 123 16.31 8.63 -7.61
N ASP A 124 17.10 9.65 -7.97
CA ASP A 124 18.03 10.33 -7.06
C ASP A 124 18.97 9.34 -6.32
N GLY A 125 19.46 8.33 -7.04
CA GLY A 125 20.31 7.28 -6.49
C GLY A 125 19.60 6.21 -5.65
N ASN A 126 18.32 6.39 -5.33
CA ASN A 126 17.50 5.41 -4.62
C ASN A 126 16.97 4.36 -5.60
N LYS A 127 17.10 3.08 -5.22
CA LYS A 127 16.55 1.98 -6.01
C LYS A 127 15.02 2.00 -5.97
N GLY A 128 14.42 1.60 -7.09
CA GLY A 128 12.97 1.51 -7.20
C GLY A 128 12.54 0.62 -8.34
N PHE A 129 11.24 0.52 -8.52
CA PHE A 129 10.64 -0.09 -9.68
C PHE A 129 9.35 0.63 -10.09
N LYS A 130 9.01 0.45 -11.33
CA LYS A 130 7.76 0.87 -11.93
C LYS A 130 6.88 -0.36 -12.16
N ALA A 131 5.60 -0.27 -11.77
CA ALA A 131 4.58 -1.27 -12.02
C ALA A 131 3.44 -0.63 -12.81
N TYR A 132 3.06 -1.19 -13.95
CA TYR A 132 2.09 -0.56 -14.83
C TYR A 132 1.24 -1.56 -15.61
N ASP A 133 0.08 -1.08 -16.01
CA ASP A 133 -0.83 -1.71 -16.97
C ASP A 133 -1.43 -0.63 -17.91
N ALA A 134 -2.50 -0.96 -18.64
CA ALA A 134 -3.12 -0.03 -19.56
C ALA A 134 -3.73 1.21 -18.89
N ASN A 135 -4.14 1.11 -17.62
CA ASN A 135 -4.94 2.12 -16.93
C ASN A 135 -4.26 2.70 -15.69
N ALA A 136 -3.09 2.21 -15.33
CA ALA A 136 -2.40 2.61 -14.11
C ALA A 136 -0.88 2.55 -14.25
N CYS A 137 -0.21 3.42 -13.52
CA CYS A 137 1.22 3.34 -13.29
C CYS A 137 1.54 3.70 -11.85
N SER A 138 2.33 2.85 -11.20
CA SER A 138 2.85 3.06 -9.85
C SER A 138 4.37 3.06 -9.88
N ILE A 139 4.99 3.94 -9.11
CA ILE A 139 6.45 4.00 -8.92
C ILE A 139 6.73 3.84 -7.43
N TYR A 140 7.61 2.94 -7.12
CA TYR A 140 8.07 2.60 -5.78
C TYR A 140 9.53 2.97 -5.66
N VAL A 141 9.89 3.72 -4.63
CA VAL A 141 11.26 4.19 -4.40
C VAL A 141 11.67 3.88 -2.97
N ALA A 142 12.81 3.26 -2.79
CA ALA A 142 13.37 3.01 -1.46
C ALA A 142 13.80 4.32 -0.79
N LYS A 143 13.51 4.45 0.50
CA LYS A 143 13.93 5.58 1.34
C LYS A 143 14.41 5.04 2.69
N GLY A 144 15.69 4.74 2.78
CA GLY A 144 16.22 4.02 3.93
C GLY A 144 15.59 2.63 4.07
N SER A 145 14.91 2.38 5.20
CA SER A 145 14.15 1.15 5.47
C SER A 145 12.69 1.21 5.02
N ASP A 146 12.28 2.28 4.37
CA ASP A 146 10.91 2.54 3.99
C ASP A 146 10.75 2.53 2.46
N VAL A 147 9.52 2.53 2.00
CA VAL A 147 9.17 2.67 0.57
C VAL A 147 8.20 3.83 0.41
N ILE A 148 8.53 4.74 -0.50
CA ILE A 148 7.60 5.78 -0.95
C ILE A 148 7.03 5.35 -2.30
N THR A 149 5.72 5.47 -2.45
CA THR A 149 5.06 5.17 -3.72
C THR A 149 4.27 6.37 -4.24
N TRP A 150 4.24 6.46 -5.56
CA TRP A 150 3.38 7.33 -6.35
C TRP A 150 2.58 6.47 -7.31
N SER A 151 1.29 6.71 -7.40
CA SER A 151 0.42 5.93 -8.28
C SER A 151 -0.61 6.82 -8.97
N ILE A 152 -0.83 6.57 -10.24
CA ILE A 152 -1.91 7.14 -11.03
C ILE A 152 -2.78 6.02 -11.58
N GLN A 153 -4.10 6.20 -11.48
CA GLN A 153 -5.08 5.33 -12.11
C GLN A 153 -6.10 6.18 -12.86
N THR A 154 -6.55 5.74 -14.02
CA THR A 154 -7.55 6.43 -14.81
C THR A 154 -8.47 5.45 -15.55
N MET A 155 -9.70 5.86 -15.77
CA MET A 155 -10.65 5.11 -16.59
C MET A 155 -10.48 5.39 -18.10
N ASN A 156 -9.77 6.45 -18.46
CA ASN A 156 -9.58 6.85 -19.86
C ASN A 156 -8.13 7.28 -20.13
N PRO A 157 -7.20 6.34 -20.24
CA PRO A 157 -5.78 6.63 -20.44
C PRO A 157 -5.46 7.31 -21.76
N ALA A 158 -6.28 7.10 -22.79
CA ALA A 158 -6.01 7.66 -24.13
C ALA A 158 -6.06 9.19 -24.20
N MET A 159 -6.63 9.85 -23.20
CA MET A 159 -6.75 11.29 -23.12
C MET A 159 -5.61 11.96 -22.37
N LEU A 160 -4.68 11.19 -21.83
CA LEU A 160 -3.57 11.66 -21.00
C LEU A 160 -2.23 11.46 -21.70
N PRO A 161 -1.21 12.24 -21.30
CA PRO A 161 0.18 11.82 -21.48
C PRO A 161 0.42 10.44 -20.85
N ASP A 162 1.52 9.81 -21.21
CA ASP A 162 1.90 8.54 -20.60
C ASP A 162 1.86 8.60 -19.06
N LEU A 163 1.08 7.70 -18.46
CA LEU A 163 0.84 7.71 -17.01
C LEU A 163 2.13 7.56 -16.20
N CYS A 164 3.06 6.76 -16.70
CA CYS A 164 4.34 6.56 -16.03
C CYS A 164 5.23 7.80 -16.12
N THR A 165 5.11 8.61 -17.15
CA THR A 165 5.80 9.89 -17.25
C THR A 165 5.31 10.86 -16.16
N ILE A 166 4.00 10.97 -16.00
CA ILE A 166 3.41 11.82 -14.95
C ILE A 166 3.80 11.33 -13.56
N THR A 167 3.66 10.02 -13.33
CA THR A 167 4.01 9.40 -12.04
C THR A 167 5.50 9.57 -11.73
N GLY A 168 6.36 9.44 -12.75
CA GLY A 168 7.80 9.65 -12.63
C GLY A 168 8.15 11.06 -12.20
N GLN A 169 7.56 12.07 -12.82
CA GLN A 169 7.77 13.48 -12.45
C GLN A 169 7.38 13.77 -10.99
N LEU A 170 6.27 13.20 -10.52
CA LEU A 170 5.86 13.35 -9.12
C LEU A 170 6.80 12.63 -8.16
N ALA A 171 7.24 11.43 -8.53
CA ALA A 171 8.19 10.66 -7.73
C ALA A 171 9.56 11.36 -7.64
N GLU A 172 10.10 11.86 -8.74
CA GLU A 172 11.35 12.62 -8.79
C GLU A 172 11.27 13.87 -7.91
N LEU A 173 10.24 14.69 -8.11
CA LEU A 173 10.03 15.90 -7.33
C LEU A 173 9.85 15.61 -5.83
N SER A 174 9.17 14.50 -5.50
CA SER A 174 9.03 14.04 -4.12
C SER A 174 10.40 13.68 -3.53
N GLN A 175 11.23 12.90 -4.23
CA GLN A 175 12.55 12.51 -3.73
C GLN A 175 13.47 13.71 -3.50
N GLU A 176 13.43 14.73 -4.34
CA GLU A 176 14.17 15.99 -4.15
C GLU A 176 13.76 16.72 -2.85
N ARG A 177 12.50 16.60 -2.43
CA ARG A 177 11.95 17.36 -1.30
C ARG A 177 11.94 16.59 0.01
N VAL A 178 11.97 15.26 -0.01
CA VAL A 178 11.97 14.44 1.21
C VAL A 178 13.38 14.10 1.75
N ASN A 179 14.42 14.73 1.22
CA ASN A 179 15.81 14.53 1.66
C ASN A 179 16.12 15.22 2.99
#